data_2ce834d52ad3742859c0111a061baa95
#
_entry.id   2ce834d52ad3742859c0111a061baa95
#
_cell.length_a   1.000
_cell.length_b   1.000
_cell.length_c   1.000
_cell.angle_alpha   90.00
_cell.angle_beta   90.00
_cell.angle_gamma   90.00
#
_symmetry.space_group_name_H-M   'P 1'
#
loop_
_entity.id
_entity.type
_entity.pdbx_description
1 polymer ?
#
loop_
_entity_poly.entity_id
_entity_poly.type
_entity_poly.pdbx_seq_one_letter_code
_entity_poly.pdbx_strand_id
1 'polypeptide(L)'
;MDLRYLQTFKEIVREGSFSGAARKLSYTQSTITFHMDQLEKELDTMLFEKVGRRMVLTKAGEEFIPYVEEVLSALDKMKNFQSDLAECKGTLRLGAPESLLCFRFPQILKVFHQRAPRVHLYLRSMNSRNVQEALKDDQIDIGVFYLNEQDVDDSLVWEKGGTYPLVLFGSPRIKRTYSDFITPHQDFPLLSAIVQPMPGSLGRKFNAYLEEKDIHLGNMIEIRSTQTIINLAKNDVGICYLPKFVVEKELQTGELVELETDMKADPISSAYGYRKNKWISPAIKMFLDILKGHCL
;
A
#
# COMPACT_ATOMS: atom_id res chain seq x y z
N MET A 1 -21.68 26.36 -21.04
CA MET A 1 -22.85 25.46 -21.19
C MET A 1 -23.27 24.95 -19.82
N ASP A 2 -24.52 25.21 -19.39
CA ASP A 2 -25.05 24.73 -18.10
C ASP A 2 -25.63 23.32 -18.26
N LEU A 3 -25.28 22.41 -17.35
CA LEU A 3 -25.79 21.02 -17.34
C LEU A 3 -27.32 20.94 -17.24
N ARG A 4 -27.95 21.94 -16.64
CA ARG A 4 -29.40 22.03 -16.56
C ARG A 4 -30.05 22.17 -17.94
N TYR A 5 -29.38 22.82 -18.88
CA TYR A 5 -29.90 22.96 -20.24
C TYR A 5 -29.86 21.61 -20.96
N LEU A 6 -28.81 20.81 -20.79
CA LEU A 6 -28.72 19.47 -21.36
C LEU A 6 -29.77 18.52 -20.75
N GLN A 7 -30.00 18.61 -19.42
CA GLN A 7 -31.05 17.83 -18.75
C GLN A 7 -32.42 18.22 -19.28
N THR A 8 -32.66 19.53 -19.47
CA THR A 8 -33.93 20.04 -20.03
C THR A 8 -34.15 19.55 -21.46
N PHE A 9 -33.11 19.62 -22.31
CA PHE A 9 -33.14 19.10 -23.68
C PHE A 9 -33.52 17.61 -23.69
N LYS A 10 -32.82 16.79 -22.93
CA LYS A 10 -33.10 15.34 -22.80
C LYS A 10 -34.54 15.07 -22.39
N GLU A 11 -35.04 15.84 -21.41
CA GLU A 11 -36.40 15.64 -20.93
C GLU A 11 -37.48 16.07 -21.94
N ILE A 12 -37.22 17.13 -22.74
CA ILE A 12 -38.13 17.52 -23.85
C ILE A 12 -38.17 16.41 -24.90
N VAL A 13 -37.03 15.84 -25.27
CA VAL A 13 -36.94 14.72 -26.21
C VAL A 13 -37.74 13.52 -25.71
N ARG A 14 -37.60 13.18 -24.42
CA ARG A 14 -38.27 12.04 -23.80
C ARG A 14 -39.77 12.22 -23.68
N GLU A 15 -40.23 13.37 -23.25
CA GLU A 15 -41.66 13.67 -23.05
C GLU A 15 -42.36 14.10 -24.35
N GLY A 16 -41.62 14.36 -25.42
CA GLY A 16 -42.17 14.81 -26.71
C GLY A 16 -42.79 16.20 -26.67
N SER A 17 -42.67 16.94 -25.55
CA SER A 17 -43.24 18.28 -25.42
C SER A 17 -42.60 19.13 -24.33
N PHE A 18 -42.51 20.44 -24.57
CA PHE A 18 -42.00 21.42 -23.60
C PHE A 18 -42.83 21.47 -22.32
N SER A 19 -44.15 21.33 -22.42
CA SER A 19 -45.05 21.30 -21.27
C SER A 19 -44.94 20.01 -20.46
N GLY A 20 -44.67 18.89 -21.12
CA GLY A 20 -44.36 17.60 -20.45
C GLY A 20 -43.09 17.68 -19.63
N ALA A 21 -41.99 18.15 -20.25
CA ALA A 21 -40.72 18.38 -19.61
C ALA A 21 -40.81 19.35 -18.43
N ALA A 22 -41.57 20.46 -18.58
CA ALA A 22 -41.83 21.42 -17.51
C ALA A 22 -42.45 20.77 -16.27
N ARG A 23 -43.47 19.96 -16.44
CA ARG A 23 -44.11 19.20 -15.34
C ARG A 23 -43.14 18.21 -14.70
N LYS A 24 -42.39 17.49 -15.52
CA LYS A 24 -41.48 16.46 -15.05
C LYS A 24 -40.32 17.01 -14.25
N LEU A 25 -39.75 18.15 -14.67
CA LEU A 25 -38.63 18.83 -14.02
C LEU A 25 -39.07 19.81 -12.93
N SER A 26 -40.40 19.96 -12.68
CA SER A 26 -40.95 20.94 -11.73
C SER A 26 -40.53 22.37 -12.06
N TYR A 27 -40.46 22.70 -13.37
CA TYR A 27 -40.20 24.03 -13.91
C TYR A 27 -41.43 24.63 -14.53
N THR A 28 -41.38 25.95 -14.74
CA THR A 28 -42.40 26.62 -15.59
C THR A 28 -42.06 26.39 -17.07
N GLN A 29 -43.04 26.50 -17.95
CA GLN A 29 -42.78 26.38 -19.39
C GLN A 29 -41.85 27.50 -19.90
N SER A 30 -41.94 28.70 -19.33
CA SER A 30 -41.00 29.79 -19.63
C SER A 30 -39.56 29.48 -19.27
N THR A 31 -39.34 28.77 -18.16
CA THR A 31 -38.01 28.31 -17.76
C THR A 31 -37.45 27.29 -18.76
N ILE A 32 -38.25 26.34 -19.19
CA ILE A 32 -37.88 25.35 -20.21
C ILE A 32 -37.49 26.04 -21.53
N THR A 33 -38.32 27.00 -21.98
CA THR A 33 -38.05 27.79 -23.19
C THR A 33 -36.73 28.56 -23.03
N PHE A 34 -36.55 29.25 -21.92
CA PHE A 34 -35.30 29.97 -21.64
C PHE A 34 -34.06 29.06 -21.67
N HIS A 35 -34.16 27.86 -21.09
CA HIS A 35 -33.03 26.88 -21.13
C HIS A 35 -32.69 26.48 -22.56
N MET A 36 -33.69 26.27 -23.42
CA MET A 36 -33.47 25.91 -24.82
C MET A 36 -32.91 27.09 -25.60
N ASP A 37 -33.48 28.30 -25.45
CA ASP A 37 -32.95 29.51 -26.11
C ASP A 37 -31.47 29.75 -25.75
N GLN A 38 -31.07 29.53 -24.50
CA GLN A 38 -29.68 29.68 -24.07
C GLN A 38 -28.78 28.59 -24.69
N LEU A 39 -29.28 27.33 -24.72
CA LEU A 39 -28.54 26.21 -25.29
C LEU A 39 -28.32 26.41 -26.80
N GLU A 40 -29.36 26.74 -27.54
CA GLU A 40 -29.33 26.99 -28.97
C GLU A 40 -28.41 28.19 -29.32
N LYS A 41 -28.47 29.25 -28.48
CA LYS A 41 -27.57 30.40 -28.60
C LYS A 41 -26.12 30.05 -28.39
N GLU A 42 -25.79 29.21 -27.38
CA GLU A 42 -24.43 28.76 -27.14
C GLU A 42 -23.87 27.86 -28.25
N LEU A 43 -24.75 27.07 -28.89
CA LEU A 43 -24.41 26.18 -30.00
C LEU A 43 -24.44 26.88 -31.36
N ASP A 44 -24.96 28.10 -31.40
CA ASP A 44 -25.27 28.84 -32.67
C ASP A 44 -26.09 27.98 -33.64
N THR A 45 -27.05 27.19 -33.09
CA THR A 45 -27.80 26.20 -33.86
C THR A 45 -29.14 25.96 -33.24
N MET A 46 -30.19 25.94 -34.08
CA MET A 46 -31.57 25.62 -33.65
C MET A 46 -31.70 24.10 -33.46
N LEU A 47 -32.07 23.66 -32.27
CA LEU A 47 -32.33 22.26 -31.92
C LEU A 47 -33.82 21.88 -32.09
N PHE A 48 -34.70 22.86 -32.00
CA PHE A 48 -36.15 22.70 -32.16
C PHE A 48 -36.68 23.68 -33.21
N GLU A 49 -37.72 23.25 -33.92
CA GLU A 49 -38.48 24.10 -34.84
C GLU A 49 -39.98 23.96 -34.61
N LYS A 50 -40.74 24.99 -34.97
CA LYS A 50 -42.16 25.02 -34.83
C LYS A 50 -42.87 24.53 -36.12
N VAL A 51 -43.52 23.37 -36.01
CA VAL A 51 -44.34 22.84 -37.09
C VAL A 51 -45.82 22.89 -36.68
N GLY A 52 -46.53 23.87 -37.23
CA GLY A 52 -47.91 24.16 -36.82
C GLY A 52 -48.01 24.64 -35.37
N ARG A 53 -48.61 23.82 -34.49
CA ARG A 53 -48.75 24.09 -33.05
C ARG A 53 -47.77 23.29 -32.18
N ARG A 54 -46.87 22.52 -32.81
CA ARG A 54 -45.92 21.64 -32.11
C ARG A 54 -44.50 22.11 -32.30
N MET A 55 -43.70 21.93 -31.27
CA MET A 55 -42.22 22.01 -31.36
C MET A 55 -41.71 20.62 -31.65
N VAL A 56 -40.88 20.48 -32.66
CA VAL A 56 -40.24 19.23 -33.10
C VAL A 56 -38.74 19.43 -33.15
N LEU A 57 -38.01 18.35 -33.03
CA LEU A 57 -36.55 18.41 -33.24
C LEU A 57 -36.19 18.77 -34.67
N THR A 58 -35.18 19.60 -34.82
CA THR A 58 -34.47 19.77 -36.08
C THR A 58 -33.55 18.57 -36.32
N LYS A 59 -33.02 18.45 -37.54
CA LYS A 59 -31.97 17.45 -37.80
C LYS A 59 -30.75 17.63 -36.88
N ALA A 60 -30.34 18.87 -36.60
CA ALA A 60 -29.26 19.18 -35.66
C ALA A 60 -29.65 18.73 -34.23
N GLY A 61 -30.91 18.92 -33.82
CA GLY A 61 -31.42 18.43 -32.56
C GLY A 61 -31.34 16.90 -32.41
N GLU A 62 -31.68 16.16 -33.48
CA GLU A 62 -31.54 14.70 -33.50
C GLU A 62 -30.07 14.26 -33.39
N GLU A 63 -29.18 14.90 -34.15
CA GLU A 63 -27.73 14.62 -34.11
C GLU A 63 -27.08 15.02 -32.76
N PHE A 64 -27.70 15.94 -32.01
CA PHE A 64 -27.19 16.39 -30.71
C PHE A 64 -27.51 15.42 -29.56
N ILE A 65 -28.54 14.57 -29.69
CA ILE A 65 -28.95 13.60 -28.65
C ILE A 65 -27.79 12.75 -28.13
N PRO A 66 -26.98 12.06 -28.96
CA PRO A 66 -25.92 11.20 -28.45
C PRO A 66 -24.88 11.95 -27.62
N TYR A 67 -24.53 13.19 -27.98
CA TYR A 67 -23.60 14.02 -27.22
C TYR A 67 -24.16 14.36 -25.83
N VAL A 68 -25.44 14.69 -25.73
CA VAL A 68 -26.11 14.97 -24.46
C VAL A 68 -26.16 13.71 -23.58
N GLU A 69 -26.45 12.56 -24.15
CA GLU A 69 -26.45 11.28 -23.43
C GLU A 69 -25.06 10.92 -22.89
N GLU A 70 -24.00 11.13 -23.68
CA GLU A 70 -22.62 10.88 -23.25
C GLU A 70 -22.23 11.77 -22.07
N VAL A 71 -22.48 13.07 -22.14
CA VAL A 71 -22.18 14.03 -21.07
C VAL A 71 -22.96 13.70 -19.80
N LEU A 72 -24.25 13.43 -19.90
CA LEU A 72 -25.08 13.11 -18.74
C LEU A 72 -24.70 11.74 -18.13
N SER A 73 -24.30 10.75 -18.96
CA SER A 73 -23.77 9.47 -18.47
C SER A 73 -22.45 9.65 -17.72
N ALA A 74 -21.55 10.49 -18.23
CA ALA A 74 -20.32 10.82 -17.52
C ALA A 74 -20.58 11.51 -16.18
N LEU A 75 -21.55 12.41 -16.14
CA LEU A 75 -21.99 13.08 -14.91
C LEU A 75 -22.56 12.08 -13.88
N ASP A 76 -23.36 11.12 -14.32
CA ASP A 76 -23.91 10.10 -13.43
C ASP A 76 -22.80 9.17 -12.89
N LYS A 77 -21.80 8.84 -13.69
CA LYS A 77 -20.58 8.13 -13.21
C LYS A 77 -19.84 8.95 -12.15
N MET A 78 -19.72 10.27 -12.34
CA MET A 78 -19.12 11.15 -11.33
C MET A 78 -19.94 11.22 -10.03
N LYS A 79 -21.28 11.27 -10.10
CA LYS A 79 -22.15 11.25 -8.90
C LYS A 79 -22.03 9.93 -8.14
N ASN A 80 -21.86 8.82 -8.86
CA ASN A 80 -21.72 7.50 -8.27
C ASN A 80 -20.28 7.18 -7.83
N PHE A 81 -19.33 8.11 -8.03
CA PHE A 81 -17.93 7.93 -7.67
C PHE A 81 -17.72 7.52 -6.20
N GLN A 82 -18.54 8.04 -5.29
CA GLN A 82 -18.45 7.69 -3.87
C GLN A 82 -18.89 6.23 -3.59
N SER A 83 -19.87 5.71 -4.31
CA SER A 83 -20.26 4.29 -4.21
C SER A 83 -19.20 3.37 -4.84
N ASP A 84 -18.59 3.83 -5.91
CA ASP A 84 -17.46 3.14 -6.56
C ASP A 84 -16.23 3.02 -5.65
N LEU A 85 -15.98 4.03 -4.82
CA LEU A 85 -14.92 4.00 -3.79
C LEU A 85 -15.24 3.00 -2.67
N ALA A 86 -16.51 2.81 -2.31
CA ALA A 86 -16.93 1.82 -1.30
C ALA A 86 -16.67 0.37 -1.75
N GLU A 87 -16.49 0.11 -3.03
CA GLU A 87 -16.26 -1.22 -3.59
C GLU A 87 -14.82 -1.76 -3.42
N CYS A 88 -13.95 -1.10 -2.64
CA CYS A 88 -12.54 -1.50 -2.46
C CYS A 88 -11.88 -1.89 -3.79
N LYS A 89 -11.74 -0.93 -4.69
CA LYS A 89 -11.03 -1.06 -5.97
C LYS A 89 -9.90 -0.03 -6.05
N GLY A 90 -9.02 -0.15 -7.05
CA GLY A 90 -7.88 0.74 -7.26
C GLY A 90 -6.56 0.11 -6.82
N THR A 91 -5.58 0.91 -6.47
CA THR A 91 -4.23 0.45 -6.10
C THR A 91 -3.96 0.73 -4.63
N LEU A 92 -3.36 -0.24 -3.95
CA LEU A 92 -2.80 -0.11 -2.61
C LEU A 92 -1.29 -0.35 -2.66
N ARG A 93 -0.50 0.67 -2.34
CA ARG A 93 0.96 0.63 -2.36
C ARG A 93 1.49 0.38 -0.95
N LEU A 94 2.21 -0.71 -0.77
CA LEU A 94 2.74 -1.16 0.52
C LEU A 94 4.27 -1.20 0.49
N GLY A 95 4.90 -0.79 1.57
CA GLY A 95 6.34 -0.90 1.78
C GLY A 95 6.67 -1.62 3.09
N ALA A 96 7.62 -2.56 3.05
CA ALA A 96 8.07 -3.23 4.26
C ALA A 96 9.46 -3.87 4.07
N PRO A 97 10.19 -4.18 5.18
CA PRO A 97 11.37 -5.02 5.15
C PRO A 97 11.08 -6.41 4.55
N GLU A 98 12.05 -6.92 3.78
CA GLU A 98 11.89 -8.20 3.09
C GLU A 98 11.54 -9.34 4.05
N SER A 99 12.15 -9.39 5.22
CA SER A 99 11.86 -10.40 6.24
C SER A 99 10.38 -10.42 6.65
N LEU A 100 9.75 -9.27 6.81
CA LEU A 100 8.31 -9.18 7.07
C LEU A 100 7.48 -9.57 5.85
N LEU A 101 7.87 -9.10 4.65
CA LEU A 101 7.17 -9.44 3.40
C LEU A 101 7.18 -10.96 3.13
N CYS A 102 8.31 -11.62 3.35
CA CYS A 102 8.44 -13.06 3.09
C CYS A 102 7.73 -13.93 4.14
N PHE A 103 7.80 -13.56 5.42
CA PHE A 103 7.44 -14.48 6.49
C PHE A 103 6.17 -14.09 7.28
N ARG A 104 5.71 -12.83 7.18
CA ARG A 104 4.52 -12.34 7.90
C ARG A 104 3.39 -11.90 6.96
N PHE A 105 3.71 -11.23 5.89
CA PHE A 105 2.72 -10.72 4.95
C PHE A 105 1.89 -11.79 4.21
N PRO A 106 2.38 -13.02 3.89
CA PRO A 106 1.60 -13.97 3.10
C PRO A 106 0.21 -14.25 3.69
N GLN A 107 0.09 -14.39 5.01
CA GLN A 107 -1.20 -14.63 5.67
C GLN A 107 -2.11 -13.39 5.60
N ILE A 108 -1.55 -12.21 5.80
CA ILE A 108 -2.26 -10.93 5.73
C ILE A 108 -2.77 -10.67 4.33
N LEU A 109 -1.91 -10.86 3.32
CA LEU A 109 -2.25 -10.67 1.92
C LEU A 109 -3.31 -11.66 1.46
N LYS A 110 -3.28 -12.91 1.95
CA LYS A 110 -4.33 -13.91 1.70
C LYS A 110 -5.69 -13.40 2.16
N VAL A 111 -5.78 -12.91 3.41
CA VAL A 111 -7.02 -12.38 3.97
C VAL A 111 -7.49 -11.13 3.21
N PHE A 112 -6.56 -10.22 2.91
CA PHE A 112 -6.88 -9.01 2.17
C PHE A 112 -7.37 -9.31 0.75
N HIS A 113 -6.69 -10.19 0.02
CA HIS A 113 -7.09 -10.58 -1.34
C HIS A 113 -8.50 -11.20 -1.38
N GLN A 114 -8.85 -12.00 -0.37
CA GLN A 114 -10.19 -12.57 -0.27
C GLN A 114 -11.27 -11.49 -0.05
N ARG A 115 -10.97 -10.43 0.71
CA ARG A 115 -11.91 -9.36 1.04
C ARG A 115 -11.95 -8.24 0.00
N ALA A 116 -10.86 -8.01 -0.71
CA ALA A 116 -10.71 -6.94 -1.69
C ALA A 116 -10.04 -7.43 -2.99
N PRO A 117 -10.65 -8.41 -3.71
CA PRO A 117 -10.03 -9.05 -4.88
C PRO A 117 -9.82 -8.11 -6.07
N ARG A 118 -10.48 -6.94 -6.06
CA ARG A 118 -10.36 -5.93 -7.15
C ARG A 118 -9.33 -4.84 -6.85
N VAL A 119 -8.63 -4.92 -5.70
CA VAL A 119 -7.53 -4.00 -5.38
C VAL A 119 -6.24 -4.53 -5.97
N HIS A 120 -5.57 -3.70 -6.77
CA HIS A 120 -4.22 -3.97 -7.24
C HIS A 120 -3.22 -3.67 -6.12
N LEU A 121 -2.47 -4.70 -5.70
CA LEU A 121 -1.44 -4.57 -4.67
C LEU A 121 -0.08 -4.29 -5.30
N TYR A 122 0.57 -3.24 -4.83
CA TYR A 122 1.94 -2.92 -5.21
C TYR A 122 2.84 -3.00 -3.96
N LEU A 123 3.68 -4.04 -3.90
CA LEU A 123 4.55 -4.33 -2.76
C LEU A 123 5.99 -3.90 -3.06
N ARG A 124 6.59 -3.16 -2.14
CA ARG A 124 7.99 -2.73 -2.24
C ARG A 124 8.79 -3.24 -1.04
N SER A 125 9.85 -3.99 -1.32
CA SER A 125 10.83 -4.35 -0.32
C SER A 125 11.80 -3.19 -0.09
N MET A 126 11.90 -2.72 1.15
CA MET A 126 12.78 -1.61 1.52
C MET A 126 13.15 -1.68 3.01
N ASN A 127 14.25 -1.04 3.41
CA ASN A 127 14.60 -0.95 4.81
C ASN A 127 13.65 0.00 5.58
N SER A 128 13.64 -0.09 6.90
CA SER A 128 12.71 0.66 7.75
C SER A 128 12.80 2.18 7.57
N ARG A 129 13.99 2.73 7.34
CA ARG A 129 14.18 4.16 7.08
C ARG A 129 13.56 4.57 5.76
N ASN A 130 13.85 3.82 4.70
CA ASN A 130 13.30 4.11 3.37
C ASN A 130 11.76 3.93 3.33
N VAL A 131 11.19 3.04 4.16
CA VAL A 131 9.73 2.93 4.33
C VAL A 131 9.17 4.25 4.86
N GLN A 132 9.78 4.83 5.91
CA GLN A 132 9.32 6.08 6.47
C GLN A 132 9.47 7.25 5.48
N GLU A 133 10.58 7.33 4.75
CA GLU A 133 10.79 8.32 3.70
C GLU A 133 9.75 8.16 2.58
N ALA A 134 9.48 6.94 2.11
CA ALA A 134 8.48 6.69 1.08
C ALA A 134 7.04 7.00 1.52
N LEU A 135 6.72 6.89 2.82
CA LEU A 135 5.45 7.35 3.38
C LEU A 135 5.32 8.87 3.32
N LYS A 136 6.38 9.59 3.69
CA LYS A 136 6.42 11.07 3.66
C LYS A 136 6.23 11.61 2.25
N ASP A 137 6.90 11.00 1.28
CA ASP A 137 6.89 11.36 -0.13
C ASP A 137 5.66 10.84 -0.88
N ASP A 138 4.68 10.24 -0.19
CA ASP A 138 3.47 9.63 -0.77
C ASP A 138 3.74 8.57 -1.86
N GLN A 139 4.92 7.94 -1.82
CA GLN A 139 5.28 6.86 -2.74
C GLN A 139 4.59 5.54 -2.38
N ILE A 140 4.24 5.36 -1.10
CA ILE A 140 3.49 4.22 -0.56
C ILE A 140 2.33 4.71 0.30
N ASP A 141 1.30 3.89 0.44
CA ASP A 141 0.08 4.23 1.18
C ASP A 141 0.16 3.78 2.63
N ILE A 142 0.71 2.58 2.86
CA ILE A 142 0.97 2.00 4.18
C ILE A 142 2.40 1.47 4.20
N GLY A 143 3.10 1.76 5.27
CA GLY A 143 4.42 1.23 5.56
C GLY A 143 4.41 0.34 6.80
N VAL A 144 5.13 -0.76 6.74
CA VAL A 144 5.48 -1.55 7.92
C VAL A 144 7.00 -1.49 8.08
N PHE A 145 7.48 -1.27 9.29
CA PHE A 145 8.91 -1.09 9.55
C PHE A 145 9.28 -1.63 10.93
N TYR A 146 10.55 -1.94 11.13
CA TYR A 146 11.05 -2.22 12.45
C TYR A 146 11.18 -0.92 13.23
N LEU A 147 10.60 -0.93 14.43
CA LEU A 147 10.45 0.24 15.27
C LEU A 147 11.77 0.57 15.98
N ASN A 148 12.20 1.78 15.82
CA ASN A 148 13.06 2.46 16.76
C ASN A 148 12.31 3.75 17.16
N GLU A 149 11.77 3.79 18.36
CA GLU A 149 10.84 4.85 18.79
C GLU A 149 11.46 6.25 18.68
N GLN A 150 12.79 6.35 18.82
CA GLN A 150 13.51 7.61 18.69
C GLN A 150 13.65 8.12 17.24
N ASP A 151 13.47 7.23 16.27
CA ASP A 151 13.69 7.51 14.85
C ASP A 151 12.38 7.60 14.05
N VAL A 152 11.20 7.51 14.68
CA VAL A 152 9.93 7.63 13.95
C VAL A 152 9.59 9.11 13.76
N ASP A 153 9.34 9.46 12.50
CA ASP A 153 9.02 10.83 12.11
C ASP A 153 7.61 11.26 12.58
N ASP A 154 7.52 12.43 13.17
CA ASP A 154 6.27 13.01 13.67
C ASP A 154 5.21 13.28 12.58
N SER A 155 5.58 13.25 11.30
CA SER A 155 4.64 13.38 10.18
C SER A 155 3.86 12.11 9.90
N LEU A 156 4.14 11.00 10.60
CA LEU A 156 3.48 9.72 10.45
C LEU A 156 2.45 9.48 11.56
N VAL A 157 1.38 8.80 11.20
CA VAL A 157 0.47 8.13 12.14
C VAL A 157 0.86 6.67 12.14
N TRP A 158 1.21 6.13 13.31
CA TRP A 158 1.67 4.76 13.42
C TRP A 158 1.16 4.04 14.66
N GLU A 159 1.11 2.73 14.58
CA GLU A 159 0.77 1.84 15.69
C GLU A 159 1.85 0.76 15.82
N LYS A 160 2.12 0.36 17.07
CA LYS A 160 3.06 -0.72 17.35
C LYS A 160 2.44 -2.06 16.94
N GLY A 161 3.23 -2.86 16.25
CA GLY A 161 2.88 -4.21 15.83
C GLY A 161 3.44 -5.29 16.77
N GLY A 162 3.89 -6.41 16.18
CA GLY A 162 4.48 -7.52 16.91
C GLY A 162 5.89 -7.23 17.43
N THR A 163 6.30 -8.03 18.38
CA THR A 163 7.65 -8.02 18.96
C THR A 163 8.32 -9.37 18.71
N TYR A 164 9.54 -9.37 18.20
CA TYR A 164 10.22 -10.55 17.72
C TYR A 164 11.58 -10.72 18.39
N PRO A 165 11.85 -11.88 19.02
CA PRO A 165 13.19 -12.19 19.50
C PRO A 165 14.17 -12.25 18.34
N LEU A 166 15.39 -11.80 18.59
CA LEU A 166 16.52 -11.88 17.66
C LEU A 166 17.39 -13.08 18.05
N VAL A 167 17.97 -13.74 17.04
CA VAL A 167 18.86 -14.88 17.25
C VAL A 167 20.10 -14.77 16.39
N LEU A 168 21.24 -15.13 16.95
CA LEU A 168 22.46 -15.43 16.21
C LEU A 168 22.39 -16.90 15.79
N PHE A 169 22.61 -17.21 14.53
CA PHE A 169 22.50 -18.57 14.02
C PHE A 169 23.55 -18.87 12.94
N GLY A 170 23.81 -20.13 12.75
CA GLY A 170 24.66 -20.67 11.70
C GLY A 170 24.34 -22.13 11.45
N SER A 171 25.15 -22.79 10.60
CA SER A 171 25.03 -24.23 10.39
C SER A 171 25.48 -25.03 11.62
N PRO A 172 25.07 -26.31 11.75
CA PRO A 172 25.59 -27.19 12.79
C PRO A 172 27.11 -27.39 12.73
N ARG A 173 27.72 -27.25 11.54
CA ARG A 173 29.17 -27.31 11.37
C ARG A 173 29.82 -26.05 11.97
N ILE A 174 29.31 -24.88 11.69
CA ILE A 174 29.81 -23.62 12.26
C ILE A 174 29.74 -23.69 13.80
N LYS A 175 28.61 -24.13 14.37
CA LYS A 175 28.47 -24.28 15.84
C LYS A 175 29.50 -25.22 16.43
N ARG A 176 29.87 -26.31 15.75
CA ARG A 176 30.92 -27.22 16.25
C ARG A 176 32.33 -26.62 16.20
N THR A 177 32.58 -25.73 15.22
CA THR A 177 33.89 -25.14 15.00
C THR A 177 34.10 -23.85 15.79
N TYR A 178 33.02 -23.07 15.93
CA TYR A 178 33.01 -21.75 16.56
C TYR A 178 31.87 -21.71 17.59
N SER A 179 32.14 -22.12 18.83
CA SER A 179 31.07 -22.30 19.84
C SER A 179 30.94 -21.14 20.83
N ASP A 180 31.92 -20.26 20.89
CA ASP A 180 32.00 -19.22 21.92
C ASP A 180 31.92 -17.81 21.31
N PHE A 181 30.78 -17.17 21.46
CA PHE A 181 30.54 -15.75 21.15
C PHE A 181 30.28 -14.93 22.42
N ILE A 182 30.53 -15.50 23.61
CA ILE A 182 30.33 -14.88 24.93
C ILE A 182 31.61 -14.29 25.47
N THR A 183 32.68 -15.05 25.39
CA THR A 183 34.00 -14.62 25.87
C THR A 183 34.53 -13.46 25.04
N PRO A 184 34.97 -12.35 25.68
CA PRO A 184 35.58 -11.23 24.99
C PRO A 184 36.92 -11.57 24.36
N HIS A 185 37.42 -10.71 23.45
CA HIS A 185 38.71 -10.80 22.80
C HIS A 185 38.89 -12.08 21.95
N GLN A 186 37.87 -12.40 21.15
CA GLN A 186 37.89 -13.55 20.23
C GLN A 186 38.28 -13.12 18.80
N ASP A 187 39.09 -13.93 18.13
CA ASP A 187 39.47 -13.72 16.75
C ASP A 187 39.09 -14.94 15.90
N PHE A 188 38.17 -14.73 14.93
CA PHE A 188 37.67 -15.76 14.04
C PHE A 188 37.97 -15.43 12.57
N PRO A 189 39.22 -15.48 12.12
CA PRO A 189 39.67 -14.99 10.81
C PRO A 189 39.05 -15.73 9.62
N LEU A 190 38.52 -16.93 9.83
CA LEU A 190 37.88 -17.74 8.77
C LEU A 190 36.35 -17.72 8.83
N LEU A 191 35.77 -17.03 9.80
CA LEU A 191 34.31 -16.94 9.97
C LEU A 191 33.81 -15.62 9.40
N SER A 192 32.77 -15.68 8.56
CA SER A 192 32.12 -14.50 8.00
C SER A 192 30.82 -14.18 8.74
N ALA A 193 30.52 -12.90 8.88
CA ALA A 193 29.16 -12.44 9.17
C ALA A 193 28.40 -12.20 7.87
N ILE A 194 27.18 -12.71 7.77
CA ILE A 194 26.28 -12.42 6.64
C ILE A 194 25.21 -11.46 7.15
N VAL A 195 25.22 -10.24 6.64
CA VAL A 195 24.41 -9.13 7.16
C VAL A 195 23.57 -8.48 6.06
N GLN A 196 22.52 -7.79 6.46
CA GLN A 196 21.80 -6.89 5.55
C GLN A 196 22.56 -5.56 5.47
N PRO A 197 22.60 -4.89 4.28
CA PRO A 197 23.32 -3.63 4.11
C PRO A 197 22.90 -2.56 5.10
N MET A 198 23.87 -1.82 5.60
CA MET A 198 23.64 -0.65 6.45
C MET A 198 22.87 0.45 5.66
N PRO A 199 22.03 1.28 6.32
CA PRO A 199 21.90 1.52 7.77
C PRO A 199 20.79 0.73 8.48
N GLY A 200 20.72 -0.58 8.34
CA GLY A 200 19.73 -1.42 9.03
C GLY A 200 19.92 -1.47 10.56
N SER A 201 18.81 -1.49 11.31
CA SER A 201 18.85 -1.57 12.78
C SER A 201 19.46 -2.87 13.31
N LEU A 202 19.26 -3.99 12.60
CA LEU A 202 19.75 -5.31 12.99
C LEU A 202 21.27 -5.40 12.85
N GLY A 203 21.83 -4.95 11.72
CA GLY A 203 23.27 -4.93 11.51
C GLY A 203 23.99 -4.05 12.53
N ARG A 204 23.42 -2.90 12.89
CA ARG A 204 24.00 -2.04 13.95
C ARG A 204 24.03 -2.72 15.30
N LYS A 205 22.98 -3.42 15.71
CA LYS A 205 22.93 -4.15 16.99
C LYS A 205 24.00 -5.25 17.04
N PHE A 206 24.14 -6.00 15.95
CA PHE A 206 25.12 -7.06 15.87
C PHE A 206 26.54 -6.52 15.87
N ASN A 207 26.85 -5.49 15.09
CA ASN A 207 28.16 -4.87 15.06
C ASN A 207 28.53 -4.25 16.44
N ALA A 208 27.59 -3.55 17.08
CA ALA A 208 27.83 -3.00 18.41
C ALA A 208 28.15 -4.10 19.44
N TYR A 209 27.52 -5.26 19.34
CA TYR A 209 27.85 -6.41 20.18
C TYR A 209 29.24 -6.95 19.93
N LEU A 210 29.65 -7.12 18.66
CA LEU A 210 30.98 -7.57 18.31
C LEU A 210 32.05 -6.59 18.80
N GLU A 211 31.83 -5.29 18.65
CA GLU A 211 32.71 -4.23 19.13
C GLU A 211 32.77 -4.22 20.67
N GLU A 212 31.66 -4.32 21.38
CA GLU A 212 31.60 -4.36 22.87
C GLU A 212 32.41 -5.55 23.41
N LYS A 213 32.36 -6.68 22.71
CA LYS A 213 33.04 -7.91 23.09
C LYS A 213 34.46 -8.03 22.54
N ASP A 214 34.90 -7.09 21.69
CA ASP A 214 36.19 -7.21 20.97
C ASP A 214 36.29 -8.55 20.22
N ILE A 215 35.23 -8.90 19.48
CA ILE A 215 35.14 -10.10 18.67
C ILE A 215 35.39 -9.70 17.19
N HIS A 216 36.41 -10.26 16.61
CA HIS A 216 36.77 -9.99 15.21
C HIS A 216 36.40 -11.17 14.33
N LEU A 217 35.65 -10.87 13.25
CA LEU A 217 35.29 -11.84 12.21
C LEU A 217 36.15 -11.58 10.97
N GLY A 218 36.48 -12.66 10.23
CA GLY A 218 37.36 -12.57 9.09
C GLY A 218 36.80 -11.80 7.91
N ASN A 219 35.48 -11.79 7.74
CA ASN A 219 34.84 -11.09 6.63
C ASN A 219 33.36 -10.72 6.95
N MET A 220 32.87 -9.75 6.21
CA MET A 220 31.44 -9.35 6.24
C MET A 220 30.88 -9.45 4.84
N ILE A 221 29.78 -10.19 4.68
CA ILE A 221 29.09 -10.41 3.41
C ILE A 221 27.75 -9.67 3.49
N GLU A 222 27.58 -8.63 2.68
CA GLU A 222 26.36 -7.84 2.65
C GLU A 222 25.37 -8.34 1.59
N ILE A 223 24.18 -8.75 2.02
CA ILE A 223 23.13 -9.28 1.14
C ILE A 223 21.78 -8.73 1.52
N ARG A 224 21.00 -8.28 0.54
CA ARG A 224 19.65 -7.77 0.76
C ARG A 224 18.61 -8.88 0.93
N SER A 225 18.75 -9.97 0.20
CA SER A 225 17.79 -11.07 0.21
C SER A 225 17.89 -11.93 1.46
N THR A 226 16.86 -11.92 2.28
CA THR A 226 16.76 -12.72 3.51
C THR A 226 16.85 -14.23 3.19
N GLN A 227 16.23 -14.69 2.11
CA GLN A 227 16.30 -16.09 1.70
C GLN A 227 17.72 -16.50 1.28
N THR A 228 18.45 -15.60 0.63
CA THR A 228 19.86 -15.84 0.28
C THR A 228 20.73 -15.92 1.53
N ILE A 229 20.51 -15.06 2.51
CA ILE A 229 21.19 -15.10 3.83
C ILE A 229 21.00 -16.48 4.47
N ILE A 230 19.75 -16.97 4.55
CA ILE A 230 19.43 -18.29 5.10
C ILE A 230 20.19 -19.41 4.36
N ASN A 231 20.14 -19.38 3.04
CA ASN A 231 20.81 -20.40 2.21
C ASN A 231 22.33 -20.39 2.37
N LEU A 232 22.97 -19.24 2.49
CA LEU A 232 24.40 -19.13 2.74
C LEU A 232 24.77 -19.66 4.13
N ALA A 233 23.98 -19.34 5.15
CA ALA A 233 24.17 -19.87 6.49
C ALA A 233 24.07 -21.41 6.54
N LYS A 234 23.11 -21.99 5.82
CA LYS A 234 22.94 -23.45 5.68
C LYS A 234 24.14 -24.11 4.98
N ASN A 235 24.85 -23.38 4.12
CA ASN A 235 26.02 -23.86 3.37
C ASN A 235 27.35 -23.47 3.99
N ASP A 236 27.42 -23.28 5.30
CA ASP A 236 28.63 -23.01 6.08
C ASP A 236 29.38 -21.72 5.71
N VAL A 237 28.74 -20.77 5.02
CA VAL A 237 29.41 -19.54 4.56
C VAL A 237 29.63 -18.55 5.70
N GLY A 238 28.75 -18.54 6.71
CA GLY A 238 28.90 -17.63 7.83
C GLY A 238 27.74 -17.66 8.82
N ILE A 239 27.78 -16.74 9.77
CA ILE A 239 26.79 -16.55 10.82
C ILE A 239 25.90 -15.35 10.52
N CYS A 240 24.68 -15.37 11.04
CA CYS A 240 23.66 -14.35 10.78
C CYS A 240 22.91 -13.99 12.07
N TYR A 241 22.53 -12.71 12.17
CA TYR A 241 21.71 -12.19 13.27
C TYR A 241 20.42 -11.59 12.74
N LEU A 242 19.30 -12.32 12.90
CA LEU A 242 17.98 -11.95 12.36
C LEU A 242 16.85 -12.27 13.36
N PRO A 243 15.62 -11.77 13.13
CA PRO A 243 14.45 -12.19 13.90
C PRO A 243 14.24 -13.70 13.80
N LYS A 244 13.98 -14.34 14.92
CA LYS A 244 13.84 -15.82 15.04
C LYS A 244 12.82 -16.40 14.07
N PHE A 245 11.72 -15.68 13.84
CA PHE A 245 10.65 -16.13 12.94
C PHE A 245 11.11 -16.36 11.49
N VAL A 246 12.23 -15.76 11.10
CA VAL A 246 12.81 -15.86 9.74
C VAL A 246 13.40 -17.23 9.49
N VAL A 247 13.91 -17.88 10.55
CA VAL A 247 14.63 -19.16 10.50
C VAL A 247 13.97 -20.24 11.37
N GLU A 248 12.74 -20.02 11.79
CA GLU A 248 12.04 -20.93 12.71
C GLU A 248 11.95 -22.36 12.17
N LYS A 249 11.67 -22.51 10.87
CA LYS A 249 11.61 -23.79 10.18
C LYS A 249 12.95 -24.49 10.17
N GLU A 250 14.00 -23.79 9.80
CA GLU A 250 15.38 -24.33 9.71
C GLU A 250 15.93 -24.70 11.10
N LEU A 251 15.57 -23.94 12.14
CA LEU A 251 15.90 -24.30 13.53
C LEU A 251 15.16 -25.56 13.98
N GLN A 252 13.88 -25.72 13.63
CA GLN A 252 13.08 -26.90 13.97
C GLN A 252 13.60 -28.17 13.26
N THR A 253 14.04 -28.04 12.01
CA THR A 253 14.58 -29.15 11.23
C THR A 253 16.05 -29.47 11.54
N GLY A 254 16.74 -28.61 12.30
CA GLY A 254 18.16 -28.72 12.61
C GLY A 254 19.10 -28.38 11.42
N GLU A 255 18.58 -27.83 10.35
CA GLU A 255 19.41 -27.31 9.24
C GLU A 255 20.22 -26.09 9.64
N LEU A 256 19.67 -25.29 10.55
CA LEU A 256 20.37 -24.21 11.26
C LEU A 256 20.25 -24.41 12.77
N VAL A 257 21.17 -23.84 13.50
CA VAL A 257 21.20 -23.89 14.97
C VAL A 257 21.49 -22.52 15.54
N GLU A 258 20.91 -22.25 16.71
CA GLU A 258 21.22 -21.05 17.47
C GLU A 258 22.64 -21.13 18.03
N LEU A 259 23.37 -20.03 17.94
CA LEU A 259 24.66 -19.84 18.57
C LEU A 259 24.48 -19.10 19.88
N GLU A 260 25.18 -19.55 20.91
CA GLU A 260 25.06 -18.97 22.25
C GLU A 260 25.72 -17.59 22.31
N THR A 261 25.00 -16.62 22.83
CA THR A 261 25.47 -15.26 23.06
C THR A 261 24.92 -14.75 24.38
N ASP A 262 25.60 -13.79 24.99
CA ASP A 262 25.07 -13.00 26.12
C ASP A 262 24.52 -11.64 25.65
N MET A 263 24.27 -11.51 24.34
CA MET A 263 23.55 -10.35 23.83
C MET A 263 22.27 -10.13 24.65
N LYS A 264 22.13 -8.93 25.20
CA LYS A 264 20.89 -8.58 25.91
C LYS A 264 19.70 -8.96 25.02
N ALA A 265 18.78 -9.70 25.60
CA ALA A 265 17.53 -10.02 24.92
C ALA A 265 16.75 -8.72 24.69
N ASP A 266 17.07 -8.05 23.60
CA ASP A 266 16.45 -6.82 23.15
C ASP A 266 15.72 -7.11 21.84
N PRO A 267 14.45 -7.58 21.97
CA PRO A 267 13.68 -7.96 20.80
C PRO A 267 13.41 -6.75 19.91
N ILE A 268 13.22 -7.00 18.64
CA ILE A 268 12.80 -5.96 17.71
C ILE A 268 11.29 -5.93 17.60
N SER A 269 10.69 -4.75 17.67
CA SER A 269 9.27 -4.57 17.42
C SER A 269 9.05 -4.07 16.00
N SER A 270 7.94 -4.44 15.39
CA SER A 270 7.44 -3.79 14.19
C SER A 270 6.51 -2.63 14.54
N ALA A 271 6.31 -1.76 13.59
CA ALA A 271 5.23 -0.77 13.57
C ALA A 271 4.67 -0.70 12.16
N TYR A 272 3.43 -0.26 12.04
CA TYR A 272 2.82 0.05 10.77
C TYR A 272 2.17 1.43 10.83
N GLY A 273 2.15 2.10 9.68
CA GLY A 273 1.62 3.46 9.66
C GLY A 273 1.45 4.03 8.28
N TYR A 274 1.02 5.27 8.26
CA TYR A 274 0.76 6.07 7.07
C TYR A 274 1.03 7.55 7.37
N ARG A 275 1.14 8.38 6.32
CA ARG A 275 1.39 9.82 6.45
C ARG A 275 0.20 10.53 7.10
N LYS A 276 0.44 11.46 8.06
CA LYS A 276 -0.59 12.37 8.57
C LYS A 276 -1.32 13.06 7.40
N ASN A 277 -2.60 13.32 7.59
CA ASN A 277 -3.48 13.94 6.58
C ASN A 277 -3.66 13.14 5.27
N LYS A 278 -3.26 11.85 5.23
CA LYS A 278 -3.59 10.98 4.11
C LYS A 278 -5.09 10.69 4.10
N TRP A 279 -5.69 10.78 2.92
CA TRP A 279 -7.04 10.28 2.73
C TRP A 279 -7.05 8.75 2.84
N ILE A 280 -7.82 8.26 3.82
CA ILE A 280 -7.91 6.83 4.10
C ILE A 280 -9.02 6.23 3.24
N SER A 281 -8.64 5.63 2.11
CA SER A 281 -9.55 4.89 1.25
C SER A 281 -10.10 3.64 1.97
N PRO A 282 -11.25 3.08 1.52
CA PRO A 282 -11.77 1.83 2.06
C PRO A 282 -10.74 0.67 2.02
N ALA A 283 -9.92 0.59 0.98
CA ALA A 283 -8.85 -0.40 0.86
C ALA A 283 -7.74 -0.21 1.92
N ILE A 284 -7.31 1.05 2.14
CA ILE A 284 -6.34 1.38 3.21
C ILE A 284 -6.92 1.01 4.57
N LYS A 285 -8.16 1.42 4.86
CA LYS A 285 -8.83 1.12 6.13
C LYS A 285 -8.91 -0.38 6.38
N MET A 286 -9.38 -1.14 5.38
CA MET A 286 -9.49 -2.60 5.48
C MET A 286 -8.12 -3.25 5.73
N PHE A 287 -7.07 -2.79 5.06
CA PHE A 287 -5.73 -3.34 5.26
C PHE A 287 -5.20 -3.05 6.67
N LEU A 288 -5.38 -1.83 7.18
CA LEU A 288 -5.01 -1.45 8.55
C LEU A 288 -5.77 -2.30 9.59
N ASP A 289 -7.07 -2.56 9.39
CA ASP A 289 -7.87 -3.40 10.27
C ASP A 289 -7.37 -4.86 10.27
N ILE A 290 -6.90 -5.36 9.13
CA ILE A 290 -6.29 -6.69 9.03
C ILE A 290 -4.93 -6.72 9.75
N LEU A 291 -4.10 -5.69 9.61
CA LEU A 291 -2.82 -5.57 10.31
C LEU A 291 -3.01 -5.62 11.84
N LYS A 292 -3.99 -4.89 12.37
CA LYS A 292 -4.34 -4.92 13.81
C LYS A 292 -4.69 -6.32 14.30
N GLY A 293 -5.41 -7.08 13.50
CA GLY A 293 -5.86 -8.44 13.87
C GLY A 293 -4.77 -9.52 13.79
N HIS A 294 -3.61 -9.25 13.16
CA HIS A 294 -2.57 -10.25 12.92
C HIS A 294 -1.28 -10.04 13.73
N CYS A 295 -1.26 -9.09 14.67
CA CYS A 295 -0.09 -8.78 15.54
C CYS A 295 1.23 -8.74 14.74
N LEU A 296 1.25 -7.94 13.67
CA LEU A 296 2.44 -7.76 12.83
C LEU A 296 3.54 -7.06 13.60
#